data_d70552624f058ed366b44a42c74f8b1d
#
_entry.id   d70552624f058ed366b44a42c74f8b1d
#
_cell.length_a   1.000
_cell.length_b   1.000
_cell.length_c   1.000
_cell.angle_alpha   90.00
_cell.angle_beta   90.00
_cell.angle_gamma   90.00
#
_symmetry.space_group_name_H-M   'P 1'
#
loop_
_entity.id
_entity.type
_entity.pdbx_description
1 polymer ?
#
loop_
_entity_poly.entity_id
_entity_poly.type
_entity_poly.pdbx_seq_one_letter_code
_entity_poly.pdbx_strand_id
1 'polypeptide(L)'
;MSSSTRVLVYLLRRDLRLADNPIFNEIARLNSQSQKPFTHLLPVYAFPAEQVETSGFLTEGAKSPYPEARSYVGRFWRCGRLRSQFLAESVWDLKKDLENVGSGLEIRTGKFKDVVKSILDGYRDREDVEVHGVWMTSEEAWEEKYEEEEVEKLASAENIDFTLWPDEKYFVDE
;
A
#
# COMPACT_ATOMS: atom_id res chain seq x y z
N MET A 1 32.52 4.80 -3.42
CA MET A 1 31.28 5.49 -3.02
C MET A 1 30.19 4.44 -2.99
N SER A 2 29.73 4.05 -1.81
CA SER A 2 28.61 3.11 -1.70
C SER A 2 27.36 3.82 -2.25
N SER A 3 26.75 3.24 -3.29
CA SER A 3 25.49 3.76 -3.80
C SER A 3 24.44 3.53 -2.72
N SER A 4 23.84 4.59 -2.17
CA SER A 4 22.75 4.47 -1.21
C SER A 4 21.57 3.74 -1.86
N THR A 5 20.95 2.83 -1.13
CA THR A 5 19.73 2.16 -1.54
C THR A 5 18.58 3.14 -1.48
N ARG A 6 17.94 3.41 -2.64
CA ARG A 6 16.77 4.28 -2.74
C ARG A 6 15.52 3.42 -2.95
N VAL A 7 14.64 3.45 -1.98
CA VAL A 7 13.43 2.59 -1.96
C VAL A 7 12.22 3.41 -2.39
N LEU A 8 11.50 2.93 -3.39
CA LEU A 8 10.14 3.39 -3.69
C LEU A 8 9.14 2.48 -2.98
N VAL A 9 8.28 3.04 -2.15
CA VAL A 9 7.17 2.34 -1.52
C VAL A 9 5.95 2.44 -2.41
N TYR A 10 5.40 1.32 -2.83
CA TYR A 10 4.13 1.27 -3.57
C TYR A 10 3.03 0.70 -2.70
N LEU A 11 2.08 1.53 -2.30
CA LEU A 11 0.90 1.14 -1.52
C LEU A 11 -0.20 0.66 -2.45
N LEU A 12 -0.43 -0.66 -2.45
CA LEU A 12 -1.52 -1.29 -3.19
C LEU A 12 -2.81 -1.24 -2.38
N ARG A 13 -3.93 -1.01 -3.06
CA ARG A 13 -5.28 -1.04 -2.46
C ARG A 13 -6.21 -2.01 -3.18
N ARG A 14 -6.82 -1.57 -4.29
CA ARG A 14 -7.74 -2.35 -5.11
C ARG A 14 -7.13 -2.78 -6.45
N ASP A 15 -5.98 -2.26 -6.75
CA ASP A 15 -5.18 -2.47 -7.95
C ASP A 15 -4.32 -3.74 -7.88
N LEU A 16 -4.90 -4.83 -7.37
CA LEU A 16 -4.23 -6.11 -7.11
C LEU A 16 -3.99 -6.90 -8.41
N ARG A 17 -3.18 -6.32 -9.31
CA ARG A 17 -2.84 -6.92 -10.60
C ARG A 17 -1.44 -6.47 -11.06
N LEU A 18 -0.73 -7.33 -11.77
CA LEU A 18 0.53 -6.96 -12.44
C LEU A 18 0.29 -6.35 -13.81
N ALA A 19 -0.58 -6.99 -14.60
CA ALA A 19 -0.91 -6.52 -15.92
C ALA A 19 -1.79 -5.27 -15.85
N ASP A 20 -1.55 -4.32 -16.79
CA ASP A 20 -2.35 -3.11 -16.92
C ASP A 20 -2.45 -2.28 -15.61
N ASN A 21 -1.35 -2.23 -14.88
CA ASN A 21 -1.23 -1.45 -13.66
C ASN A 21 -0.39 -0.20 -13.96
N PRO A 22 -0.92 1.02 -13.76
CA PRO A 22 -0.24 2.25 -14.16
C PRO A 22 1.10 2.45 -13.43
N ILE A 23 1.16 2.08 -12.15
CA ILE A 23 2.36 2.23 -11.34
C ILE A 23 3.44 1.23 -11.77
N PHE A 24 3.12 -0.05 -11.95
CA PHE A 24 4.10 -1.03 -12.44
C PHE A 24 4.60 -0.70 -13.85
N ASN A 25 3.72 -0.18 -14.72
CA ASN A 25 4.11 0.27 -16.06
C ASN A 25 5.11 1.44 -15.98
N GLU A 26 4.85 2.42 -15.13
CA GLU A 26 5.78 3.54 -14.93
C GLU A 26 7.11 3.11 -14.30
N ILE A 27 7.08 2.20 -13.32
CA ILE A 27 8.28 1.61 -12.73
C ILE A 27 9.12 0.93 -13.81
N ALA A 28 8.50 0.12 -14.68
CA ALA A 28 9.19 -0.53 -15.79
C ALA A 28 9.80 0.49 -16.76
N ARG A 29 9.07 1.56 -17.10
CA ARG A 29 9.54 2.66 -17.94
C ARG A 29 10.76 3.36 -17.31
N LEU A 30 10.69 3.70 -16.04
CA LEU A 30 11.80 4.36 -15.31
C LEU A 30 13.01 3.43 -15.17
N ASN A 31 12.78 2.14 -14.96
CA ASN A 31 13.86 1.16 -14.85
C ASN A 31 14.63 0.96 -16.14
N SER A 32 14.05 1.30 -17.31
CA SER A 32 14.72 1.26 -18.61
C SER A 32 15.62 2.48 -18.87
N GLN A 33 15.58 3.52 -18.03
CA GLN A 33 16.36 4.74 -18.18
C GLN A 33 17.79 4.57 -17.63
N SER A 34 18.72 5.37 -18.16
CA SER A 34 20.12 5.36 -17.72
C SER A 34 20.31 5.88 -16.29
N GLN A 35 19.46 6.80 -15.87
CA GLN A 35 19.42 7.32 -14.49
C GLN A 35 18.11 6.89 -13.86
N LYS A 36 18.20 6.05 -12.83
CA LYS A 36 17.05 5.53 -12.11
C LYS A 36 16.80 6.37 -10.86
N PRO A 37 15.58 6.89 -10.64
CA PRO A 37 15.27 7.69 -9.45
C PRO A 37 15.36 6.85 -8.17
N PHE A 38 15.03 5.57 -8.24
CA PHE A 38 15.11 4.60 -7.12
C PHE A 38 15.81 3.32 -7.59
N THR A 39 16.29 2.53 -6.63
CA THR A 39 17.03 1.27 -6.88
C THR A 39 16.22 0.04 -6.47
N HIS A 40 15.29 0.19 -5.54
CA HIS A 40 14.47 -0.90 -5.00
C HIS A 40 13.01 -0.47 -4.95
N LEU A 41 12.14 -1.43 -5.18
CA LEU A 41 10.70 -1.31 -5.03
C LEU A 41 10.24 -2.11 -3.82
N LEU A 42 9.44 -1.52 -2.96
CA LEU A 42 8.74 -2.17 -1.87
C LEU A 42 7.22 -2.11 -2.12
N PRO A 43 6.65 -3.12 -2.77
CA PRO A 43 5.20 -3.25 -2.85
C PRO A 43 4.64 -3.62 -1.48
N VAL A 44 3.62 -2.88 -1.04
CA VAL A 44 3.00 -3.05 0.27
C VAL A 44 1.50 -3.15 0.09
N TYR A 45 0.90 -4.18 0.64
CA TYR A 45 -0.54 -4.27 0.79
C TYR A 45 -0.91 -4.21 2.27
N ALA A 46 -1.82 -3.31 2.62
CA ALA A 46 -2.35 -3.23 3.98
C ALA A 46 -3.82 -3.64 4.01
N PHE A 47 -4.14 -4.68 4.77
CA PHE A 47 -5.54 -4.98 5.09
C PHE A 47 -6.11 -3.83 5.92
N PRO A 48 -7.12 -3.09 5.41
CA PRO A 48 -7.61 -1.88 6.06
C PRO A 48 -8.37 -2.23 7.34
N ALA A 49 -7.84 -1.84 8.50
CA ALA A 49 -8.40 -2.16 9.81
C ALA A 49 -9.82 -1.61 10.02
N GLU A 50 -10.22 -0.57 9.28
CA GLU A 50 -11.57 -0.01 9.35
C GLU A 50 -12.59 -0.79 8.51
N GLN A 51 -12.13 -1.65 7.61
CA GLN A 51 -12.99 -2.45 6.71
C GLN A 51 -12.92 -3.94 7.02
N VAL A 52 -11.76 -4.45 7.41
CA VAL A 52 -11.52 -5.87 7.67
C VAL A 52 -11.22 -6.07 9.15
N GLU A 53 -11.87 -7.05 9.78
CA GLU A 53 -11.58 -7.41 11.17
C GLU A 53 -10.13 -7.91 11.31
N THR A 54 -9.36 -7.28 12.18
CA THR A 54 -7.92 -7.52 12.32
C THR A 54 -7.55 -8.50 13.43
N SER A 55 -8.50 -8.95 14.25
CA SER A 55 -8.22 -9.86 15.38
C SER A 55 -7.58 -11.19 14.95
N GLY A 56 -7.86 -11.66 13.74
CA GLY A 56 -7.27 -12.87 13.18
C GLY A 56 -5.77 -12.76 12.84
N PHE A 57 -5.20 -11.55 12.84
CA PHE A 57 -3.77 -11.31 12.59
C PHE A 57 -2.94 -11.11 13.86
N LEU A 58 -3.60 -11.14 15.02
CA LEU A 58 -2.95 -10.92 16.31
C LEU A 58 -2.49 -12.26 16.92
N THR A 59 -1.44 -12.20 17.72
CA THR A 59 -1.04 -13.32 18.56
C THR A 59 -2.09 -13.59 19.62
N GLU A 60 -2.14 -14.84 20.11
CA GLU A 60 -3.09 -15.25 21.15
C GLU A 60 -2.98 -14.34 22.38
N GLY A 61 -4.13 -13.86 22.86
CA GLY A 61 -4.23 -12.95 24.00
C GLY A 61 -3.96 -11.46 23.70
N ALA A 62 -3.49 -11.12 22.51
CA ALA A 62 -3.32 -9.71 22.13
C ALA A 62 -4.67 -9.07 21.77
N LYS A 63 -4.75 -7.74 22.00
CA LYS A 63 -5.92 -6.93 21.61
C LYS A 63 -5.59 -6.10 20.37
N SER A 64 -6.57 -5.99 19.46
CA SER A 64 -6.44 -5.09 18.33
C SER A 64 -6.31 -3.64 18.82
N PRO A 65 -5.35 -2.87 18.28
CA PRO A 65 -5.29 -1.42 18.50
C PRO A 65 -6.41 -0.67 17.77
N TYR A 66 -7.12 -1.35 16.88
CA TYR A 66 -8.21 -0.79 16.10
C TYR A 66 -9.56 -1.28 16.60
N PRO A 67 -10.63 -0.49 16.46
CA PRO A 67 -11.99 -0.92 16.76
C PRO A 67 -12.43 -2.02 15.77
N GLU A 68 -13.46 -2.77 16.15
CA GLU A 68 -14.09 -3.73 15.24
C GLU A 68 -14.55 -3.07 13.93
N ALA A 69 -14.29 -3.72 12.81
CA ALA A 69 -14.65 -3.25 11.47
C ALA A 69 -16.18 -3.35 11.22
N ARG A 70 -16.94 -2.55 11.94
CA ARG A 70 -18.41 -2.49 11.85
C ARG A 70 -18.90 -1.16 11.31
N SER A 71 -20.01 -1.19 10.58
CA SER A 71 -20.68 0.02 10.12
C SER A 71 -21.18 0.86 11.29
N TYR A 72 -21.21 2.17 11.12
CA TYR A 72 -21.78 3.09 12.11
C TYR A 72 -23.30 2.87 12.27
N VAL A 73 -23.97 2.51 11.18
CA VAL A 73 -25.41 2.23 11.15
C VAL A 73 -25.63 0.72 11.18
N GLY A 74 -26.40 0.23 12.14
CA GLY A 74 -26.77 -1.18 12.26
C GLY A 74 -25.66 -2.12 12.74
N ARG A 75 -24.43 -1.64 12.94
CA ARG A 75 -23.30 -2.41 13.48
C ARG A 75 -22.99 -3.71 12.74
N PHE A 76 -23.30 -3.77 11.45
CA PHE A 76 -22.94 -4.90 10.60
C PHE A 76 -21.42 -4.93 10.31
N TRP A 77 -20.89 -6.11 10.07
CA TRP A 77 -19.52 -6.25 9.58
C TRP A 77 -19.36 -5.55 8.23
N ARG A 78 -18.38 -4.70 8.09
CA ARG A 78 -18.09 -3.98 6.84
C ARG A 78 -17.58 -4.90 5.73
N CYS A 79 -16.90 -6.00 6.11
CA CYS A 79 -16.45 -7.03 5.20
C CYS A 79 -17.06 -8.38 5.58
N GLY A 80 -17.90 -8.91 4.71
CA GLY A 80 -18.48 -10.25 4.88
C GLY A 80 -17.47 -11.34 4.54
N ARG A 81 -17.75 -12.58 4.99
CA ARG A 81 -16.85 -13.73 4.84
C ARG A 81 -16.37 -13.94 3.39
N LEU A 82 -17.27 -13.92 2.42
CA LEU A 82 -16.90 -14.15 1.01
C LEU A 82 -15.99 -13.07 0.47
N ARG A 83 -16.26 -11.79 0.80
CA ARG A 83 -15.40 -10.67 0.41
C ARG A 83 -14.03 -10.76 1.06
N SER A 84 -13.97 -11.10 2.35
CA SER A 84 -12.69 -11.26 3.07
C SER A 84 -11.87 -12.38 2.46
N GLN A 85 -12.49 -13.51 2.14
CA GLN A 85 -11.83 -14.64 1.50
C GLN A 85 -11.30 -14.25 0.11
N PHE A 86 -12.13 -13.65 -0.73
CA PHE A 86 -11.74 -13.19 -2.06
C PHE A 86 -10.55 -12.20 -1.99
N LEU A 87 -10.63 -11.25 -1.06
CA LEU A 87 -9.56 -10.28 -0.87
C LEU A 87 -8.25 -10.95 -0.45
N ALA A 88 -8.31 -11.87 0.51
CA ALA A 88 -7.14 -12.61 0.94
C ALA A 88 -6.53 -13.42 -0.22
N GLU A 89 -7.35 -14.18 -0.95
CA GLU A 89 -6.91 -14.97 -2.11
C GLU A 89 -6.25 -14.06 -3.17
N SER A 90 -6.85 -12.91 -3.49
CA SER A 90 -6.30 -11.94 -4.46
C SER A 90 -4.93 -11.39 -4.02
N VAL A 91 -4.77 -11.08 -2.74
CA VAL A 91 -3.50 -10.58 -2.19
C VAL A 91 -2.41 -11.65 -2.25
N TRP A 92 -2.75 -12.91 -1.91
CA TRP A 92 -1.79 -14.01 -1.97
C TRP A 92 -1.41 -14.40 -3.39
N ASP A 93 -2.36 -14.30 -4.32
CA ASP A 93 -2.09 -14.55 -5.75
C ASP A 93 -1.16 -13.49 -6.31
N LEU A 94 -1.43 -12.20 -6.06
CA LEU A 94 -0.52 -11.12 -6.42
C LEU A 94 0.87 -11.28 -5.79
N LYS A 95 0.95 -11.69 -4.52
CA LYS A 95 2.22 -11.96 -3.86
C LYS A 95 3.02 -13.00 -4.61
N LYS A 96 2.39 -14.10 -4.98
CA LYS A 96 3.01 -15.19 -5.75
C LYS A 96 3.47 -14.70 -7.13
N ASP A 97 2.66 -13.90 -7.80
CA ASP A 97 3.01 -13.34 -9.11
C ASP A 97 4.21 -12.40 -9.01
N LEU A 98 4.27 -11.55 -8.00
CA LEU A 98 5.43 -10.69 -7.74
C LEU A 98 6.69 -11.52 -7.42
N GLU A 99 6.58 -12.59 -6.64
CA GLU A 99 7.69 -13.51 -6.35
C GLU A 99 8.19 -14.21 -7.62
N ASN A 100 7.29 -14.60 -8.52
CA ASN A 100 7.65 -15.23 -9.79
C ASN A 100 8.47 -14.31 -10.72
N VAL A 101 8.31 -13.00 -10.60
CA VAL A 101 9.10 -12.01 -11.35
C VAL A 101 10.31 -11.47 -10.57
N GLY A 102 10.64 -12.10 -9.44
CA GLY A 102 11.83 -11.76 -8.64
C GLY A 102 11.64 -10.56 -7.70
N SER A 103 10.38 -10.20 -7.41
CA SER A 103 10.00 -9.16 -6.44
C SER A 103 9.37 -9.82 -5.20
N GLY A 104 8.53 -9.09 -4.47
CA GLY A 104 7.80 -9.58 -3.32
C GLY A 104 6.67 -8.64 -2.95
N LEU A 105 5.84 -9.03 -2.00
CA LEU A 105 4.77 -8.21 -1.45
C LEU A 105 4.85 -8.23 0.07
N GLU A 106 5.07 -7.06 0.64
CA GLU A 106 4.92 -6.88 2.09
C GLU A 106 3.45 -6.79 2.43
N ILE A 107 2.99 -7.62 3.36
CA ILE A 107 1.59 -7.66 3.79
C ILE A 107 1.50 -7.17 5.23
N ARG A 108 0.69 -6.15 5.44
CA ARG A 108 0.43 -5.51 6.74
C ARG A 108 -1.05 -5.47 7.06
N THR A 109 -1.39 -5.09 8.28
CA THR A 109 -2.75 -4.77 8.70
C THR A 109 -2.73 -3.43 9.41
N GLY A 110 -3.74 -2.61 9.20
CA GLY A 110 -3.83 -1.32 9.88
C GLY A 110 -4.40 -0.22 9.00
N LYS A 111 -4.23 1.01 9.45
CA LYS A 111 -4.46 2.19 8.62
C LYS A 111 -3.24 2.45 7.74
N PHE A 112 -3.45 2.91 6.52
CA PHE A 112 -2.34 3.18 5.59
C PHE A 112 -1.30 4.12 6.20
N LYS A 113 -1.73 5.18 6.84
CA LYS A 113 -0.83 6.12 7.54
C LYS A 113 0.08 5.42 8.56
N ASP A 114 -0.50 4.53 9.41
CA ASP A 114 0.27 3.85 10.45
C ASP A 114 1.25 2.84 9.84
N VAL A 115 0.84 2.17 8.76
CA VAL A 115 1.69 1.25 8.01
C VAL A 115 2.86 1.99 7.37
N VAL A 116 2.61 3.10 6.67
CA VAL A 116 3.66 3.93 6.07
C VAL A 116 4.59 4.44 7.13
N LYS A 117 4.05 5.00 8.23
CA LYS A 117 4.87 5.47 9.34
C LYS A 117 5.78 4.37 9.89
N SER A 118 5.27 3.18 10.10
CA SER A 118 6.07 2.02 10.59
C SER A 118 7.19 1.65 9.60
N ILE A 119 6.94 1.73 8.30
CA ILE A 119 7.96 1.49 7.27
C ILE A 119 9.04 2.56 7.33
N LEU A 120 8.66 3.84 7.38
CA LEU A 120 9.60 4.96 7.46
C LEU A 120 10.46 4.90 8.73
N ASP A 121 9.83 4.62 9.87
CA ASP A 121 10.52 4.45 11.14
C ASP A 121 11.53 3.28 11.08
N GLY A 122 11.19 2.20 10.37
CA GLY A 122 12.09 1.05 10.17
C GLY A 122 13.33 1.36 9.32
N TYR A 123 13.28 2.39 8.48
CA TYR A 123 14.43 2.83 7.68
C TYR A 123 15.19 4.01 8.30
N ARG A 124 14.65 4.68 9.30
CA ARG A 124 15.18 5.94 9.86
C ARG A 124 16.62 5.83 10.35
N ASP A 125 16.97 4.70 10.97
CA ASP A 125 18.30 4.48 11.56
C ASP A 125 19.28 3.84 10.56
N ARG A 126 18.90 3.71 9.29
CA ARG A 126 19.71 3.10 8.25
C ARG A 126 20.34 4.16 7.36
N GLU A 127 21.62 4.45 7.59
CA GLU A 127 22.38 5.42 6.80
C GLU A 127 22.58 4.98 5.32
N ASP A 128 22.43 3.70 5.02
CA ASP A 128 22.58 3.11 3.70
C ASP A 128 21.29 3.08 2.87
N VAL A 129 20.16 3.45 3.47
CA VAL A 129 18.83 3.37 2.83
C VAL A 129 18.11 4.71 2.92
N GLU A 130 17.56 5.13 1.80
CA GLU A 130 16.72 6.32 1.66
C GLU A 130 15.37 5.92 1.08
N VAL A 131 14.27 6.36 1.68
CA VAL A 131 12.95 6.23 1.06
C VAL A 131 12.79 7.36 0.07
N HIS A 132 12.78 7.01 -1.22
CA HIS A 132 12.67 7.96 -2.33
C HIS A 132 11.28 8.57 -2.43
N GLY A 133 10.24 7.76 -2.22
CA GLY A 133 8.86 8.22 -2.31
C GLY A 133 7.85 7.15 -1.94
N VAL A 134 6.60 7.59 -1.84
CA VAL A 134 5.43 6.75 -1.63
C VAL A 134 4.46 6.97 -2.78
N TRP A 135 4.13 5.91 -3.51
CA TRP A 135 3.18 5.93 -4.61
C TRP A 135 1.96 5.09 -4.29
N MET A 136 0.80 5.54 -4.72
CA MET A 136 -0.45 4.78 -4.65
C MET A 136 -1.40 5.21 -5.75
N THR A 137 -2.39 4.37 -6.06
CA THR A 137 -3.47 4.72 -6.99
C THR A 137 -4.51 5.60 -6.30
N SER A 138 -5.05 6.59 -7.03
CA SER A 138 -6.14 7.44 -6.54
C SER A 138 -7.46 6.69 -6.56
N GLU A 139 -8.34 7.03 -5.62
CA GLU A 139 -9.70 6.52 -5.54
C GLU A 139 -10.71 7.69 -5.47
N GLU A 140 -11.99 7.41 -5.75
CA GLU A 140 -13.00 8.46 -5.82
C GLU A 140 -13.88 8.57 -4.57
N ALA A 141 -13.96 7.52 -3.76
CA ALA A 141 -14.80 7.54 -2.58
C ALA A 141 -14.19 8.38 -1.46
N TRP A 142 -15.05 8.96 -0.64
CA TRP A 142 -14.64 9.91 0.42
C TRP A 142 -13.68 9.29 1.46
N GLU A 143 -13.93 8.04 1.86
CA GLU A 143 -13.08 7.35 2.84
C GLU A 143 -11.67 7.17 2.29
N GLU A 144 -11.56 6.77 1.02
CA GLU A 144 -10.29 6.56 0.36
C GLU A 144 -9.53 7.88 0.11
N LYS A 145 -10.22 8.96 -0.23
CA LYS A 145 -9.60 10.30 -0.33
C LYS A 145 -9.08 10.79 1.01
N TYR A 146 -9.79 10.50 2.09
CA TYR A 146 -9.29 10.82 3.42
C TYR A 146 -8.01 10.05 3.78
N GLU A 147 -7.94 8.75 3.43
CA GLU A 147 -6.73 7.95 3.61
C GLU A 147 -5.55 8.51 2.78
N GLU A 148 -5.80 8.93 1.54
CA GLU A 148 -4.79 9.58 0.67
C GLU A 148 -4.23 10.83 1.32
N GLU A 149 -5.10 11.72 1.80
CA GLU A 149 -4.68 12.94 2.49
C GLU A 149 -3.87 12.66 3.77
N GLU A 150 -4.21 11.62 4.53
CA GLU A 150 -3.46 11.26 5.73
C GLU A 150 -2.04 10.76 5.39
N VAL A 151 -1.90 9.98 4.31
CA VAL A 151 -0.59 9.51 3.84
C VAL A 151 0.22 10.67 3.27
N GLU A 152 -0.37 11.56 2.48
CA GLU A 152 0.27 12.75 1.93
C GLU A 152 0.80 13.67 3.03
N LYS A 153 -0.01 13.95 4.04
CA LYS A 153 0.39 14.75 5.21
C LYS A 153 1.57 14.12 5.95
N LEU A 154 1.57 12.79 6.11
CA LEU A 154 2.68 12.07 6.72
C LEU A 154 3.94 12.17 5.87
N ALA A 155 3.85 11.89 4.57
CA ALA A 155 4.99 11.96 3.65
C ALA A 155 5.60 13.36 3.64
N SER A 156 4.76 14.41 3.57
CA SER A 156 5.19 15.81 3.64
C SER A 156 5.91 16.14 4.96
N ALA A 157 5.40 15.64 6.09
CA ALA A 157 6.03 15.85 7.40
C ALA A 157 7.40 15.17 7.53
N GLU A 158 7.59 14.04 6.84
CA GLU A 158 8.85 13.29 6.79
C GLU A 158 9.75 13.73 5.60
N ASN A 159 9.34 14.75 4.84
CA ASN A 159 10.03 15.28 3.65
C ASN A 159 10.28 14.19 2.58
N ILE A 160 9.26 13.39 2.30
CA ILE A 160 9.26 12.30 1.33
C ILE A 160 8.26 12.63 0.23
N ASP A 161 8.62 12.34 -1.03
CA ASP A 161 7.72 12.55 -2.16
C ASP A 161 6.51 11.61 -2.10
N PHE A 162 5.33 12.17 -2.34
CA PHE A 162 4.09 11.43 -2.44
C PHE A 162 3.47 11.63 -3.82
N THR A 163 3.06 10.53 -4.47
CA THR A 163 2.44 10.59 -5.80
C THR A 163 1.20 9.73 -5.88
N LEU A 164 0.09 10.36 -6.27
CA LEU A 164 -1.16 9.68 -6.63
C LEU A 164 -1.19 9.42 -8.13
N TRP A 165 -1.44 8.18 -8.51
CA TRP A 165 -1.56 7.74 -9.89
C TRP A 165 -3.02 7.53 -10.25
N PRO A 166 -3.53 8.13 -11.33
CA PRO A 166 -4.87 7.81 -11.80
C PRO A 166 -4.89 6.36 -12.29
N ASP A 167 -5.89 5.62 -11.85
CA ASP A 167 -6.21 4.30 -12.38
C ASP A 167 -7.61 4.39 -12.97
N GLU A 168 -7.70 4.56 -14.29
CA GLU A 168 -8.97 4.74 -14.99
C GLU A 168 -9.83 3.48 -14.87
N LYS A 169 -10.71 3.50 -13.88
CA LYS A 169 -11.68 2.42 -13.65
C LYS A 169 -13.00 2.66 -14.37
N TYR A 170 -13.21 3.86 -14.85
CA TYR A 170 -14.43 4.29 -15.55
C TYR A 170 -14.09 5.20 -16.73
N PHE A 171 -14.84 5.08 -17.80
CA PHE A 171 -14.80 6.05 -18.88
C PHE A 171 -15.38 7.36 -18.36
N VAL A 172 -14.58 8.40 -18.36
CA VAL A 172 -15.07 9.77 -18.23
C VAL A 172 -15.27 10.27 -19.64
N ASP A 173 -16.52 10.45 -20.05
CA ASP A 173 -16.81 11.20 -21.26
C ASP A 173 -16.36 12.65 -21.02
N GLU A 174 -15.33 13.09 -21.76
CA GLU A 174 -14.89 14.49 -21.79
C GLU A 174 -15.88 15.35 -22.57
#